data_2d619548a1e6f4cc73244e61fc6c74c5
#
_entry.id   2d619548a1e6f4cc73244e61fc6c74c5
#
_cell.length_a   1.000
_cell.length_b   1.000
_cell.length_c   1.000
_cell.angle_alpha   90.00
_cell.angle_beta   90.00
_cell.angle_gamma   90.00
#
_symmetry.space_group_name_H-M   'P 1'
#
loop_
_entity.id
_entity.type
_entity.pdbx_description
1 polymer ?
#
loop_
_entity_poly.entity_id
_entity_poly.type
_entity_poly.pdbx_seq_one_letter_code
_entity_poly.pdbx_strand_id
1 'polypeptide(L)'
;IGVGDHLAMLQYSTYFVISPEGCANIIWKTSEKAPDAAEAMGLTSTILEELGIVDATIPEPLGGAHRNIDLMAERLKKHLLEQLGDLQSQELDELLERRYERLMSYGNA
;
A
#
# COMPACT_ATOMS: atom_id res chain seq x y z
N ILE A 1 -5.06 -8.28 3.80
CA ILE A 1 -5.26 -7.30 2.71
C ILE A 1 -4.16 -7.40 1.67
N GLY A 2 -2.89 -7.48 2.08
CA GLY A 2 -1.74 -7.48 1.17
C GLY A 2 -1.45 -8.78 0.43
N VAL A 3 -2.39 -9.71 0.34
CA VAL A 3 -2.22 -11.01 -0.33
C VAL A 3 -2.79 -11.07 -1.74
N GLY A 4 -3.28 -9.96 -2.25
CA GLY A 4 -3.83 -9.88 -3.61
C GLY A 4 -2.76 -9.86 -4.70
N ASP A 5 -3.18 -9.85 -5.95
CA ASP A 5 -2.28 -9.81 -7.11
C ASP A 5 -1.80 -8.40 -7.43
N HIS A 6 -2.54 -7.39 -7.03
CA HIS A 6 -2.20 -5.98 -7.20
C HIS A 6 -2.61 -5.21 -5.96
N LEU A 7 -1.68 -4.46 -5.38
CA LEU A 7 -1.90 -3.62 -4.22
C LEU A 7 -1.61 -2.17 -4.58
N ALA A 8 -2.61 -1.32 -4.43
CA ALA A 8 -2.50 0.12 -4.65
C ALA A 8 -2.84 0.89 -3.39
N MET A 9 -2.23 2.04 -3.22
CA MET A 9 -2.53 2.96 -2.13
C MET A 9 -2.89 4.33 -2.68
N LEU A 10 -3.75 5.06 -1.98
CA LEU A 10 -3.90 6.48 -2.22
C LEU A 10 -2.65 7.22 -1.76
N GLN A 11 -2.33 8.32 -2.44
CA GLN A 11 -1.08 9.07 -2.25
C GLN A 11 -0.77 9.44 -0.79
N TYR A 12 -1.80 9.84 -0.04
CA TYR A 12 -1.65 10.29 1.34
C TYR A 12 -2.20 9.30 2.37
N SER A 13 -2.47 8.06 1.94
CA SER A 13 -2.90 7.01 2.85
C SER A 13 -1.73 6.35 3.58
N THR A 14 -2.04 5.60 4.62
CA THR A 14 -1.09 4.82 5.39
C THR A 14 -1.49 3.35 5.41
N TYR A 15 -0.51 2.47 5.51
CA TYR A 15 -0.72 1.03 5.55
C TYR A 15 0.09 0.44 6.71
N PHE A 16 -0.59 -0.08 7.72
CA PHE A 16 0.05 -0.65 8.89
C PHE A 16 -0.88 -1.62 9.63
N VAL A 17 -0.30 -2.44 10.49
CA VAL A 17 -1.03 -3.40 11.33
C VAL A 17 -1.23 -2.85 12.75
N ILE A 18 -0.38 -1.95 13.19
CA ILE A 18 -0.41 -1.33 14.52
C ILE A 18 -0.05 0.15 14.39
N SER A 19 -0.63 0.99 15.25
CA SER A 19 -0.28 2.42 15.27
C SER A 19 1.18 2.64 15.68
N PRO A 20 1.81 3.76 15.26
CA PRO A 20 3.15 4.09 15.73
C PRO A 20 3.27 4.18 17.25
N GLU A 21 2.25 4.70 17.92
CA GLU A 21 2.17 4.76 19.37
C GLU A 21 2.15 3.36 20.01
N GLY A 22 1.34 2.47 19.46
CA GLY A 22 1.28 1.07 19.89
C GLY A 22 2.60 0.34 19.68
N CYS A 23 3.21 0.52 18.53
CA CYS A 23 4.53 -0.05 18.22
C CYS A 23 5.60 0.48 19.20
N ALA A 24 5.62 1.78 19.44
CA ALA A 24 6.56 2.41 20.38
C ALA A 24 6.38 1.88 21.81
N ASN A 25 5.15 1.71 22.25
CA ASN A 25 4.87 1.14 23.57
C ASN A 25 5.39 -0.29 23.73
N ILE A 26 5.28 -1.09 22.70
CA ILE A 26 5.76 -2.49 22.73
C ILE A 26 7.29 -2.55 22.71
N ILE A 27 7.94 -1.80 21.83
CA ILE A 27 9.39 -1.89 21.59
C ILE A 27 10.18 -1.07 22.62
N TRP A 28 9.81 0.19 22.82
CA TRP A 28 10.54 1.12 23.69
C TRP A 28 9.85 1.38 25.02
N LYS A 29 8.67 0.80 25.24
CA LYS A 29 7.85 0.96 26.45
C LYS A 29 7.44 2.42 26.74
N THR A 30 7.39 3.26 25.71
CA THR A 30 6.94 4.65 25.80
C THR A 30 6.36 5.12 24.49
N SER A 31 5.25 5.84 24.53
CA SER A 31 4.64 6.44 23.33
C SER A 31 5.42 7.66 22.81
N GLU A 32 6.37 8.19 23.58
CA GLU A 32 7.23 9.30 23.15
C GLU A 32 8.11 8.94 21.95
N LYS A 33 8.32 7.65 21.71
CA LYS A 33 9.05 7.11 20.55
C LYS A 33 8.17 6.86 19.32
N ALA A 34 6.92 7.30 19.33
CA ALA A 34 6.02 7.12 18.19
C ALA A 34 6.58 7.69 16.86
N PRO A 35 7.25 8.85 16.82
CA PRO A 35 7.88 9.33 15.59
C PRO A 35 8.96 8.38 15.05
N ASP A 36 9.78 7.81 15.91
CA ASP A 36 10.82 6.84 15.51
C ASP A 36 10.19 5.55 15.02
N ALA A 37 9.12 5.08 15.67
CA ALA A 37 8.36 3.92 15.23
C ALA A 37 7.71 4.16 13.87
N ALA A 38 7.10 5.31 13.64
CA ALA A 38 6.49 5.66 12.37
C ALA A 38 7.50 5.64 11.22
N GLU A 39 8.68 6.19 11.44
CA GLU A 39 9.77 6.17 10.46
C GLU A 39 10.24 4.75 10.18
N ALA A 40 10.47 3.95 11.20
CA ALA A 40 10.91 2.56 11.06
C ALA A 40 9.88 1.67 10.36
N MET A 41 8.58 1.92 10.59
CA MET A 41 7.49 1.14 9.99
C MET A 41 7.31 1.40 8.49
N GLY A 42 7.72 2.57 7.99
CA GLY A 42 7.61 2.89 6.57
C GLY A 42 6.16 2.92 6.07
N LEU A 43 5.30 3.71 6.69
CA LEU A 43 3.84 3.67 6.48
C LEU A 43 3.35 4.29 5.18
N THR A 44 4.17 5.11 4.52
CA THR A 44 3.73 5.90 3.36
C THR A 44 3.78 5.09 2.06
N SER A 45 2.97 5.49 1.09
CA SER A 45 2.94 4.84 -0.22
C SER A 45 4.30 4.84 -0.92
N THR A 46 5.06 5.93 -0.82
CA THR A 46 6.38 6.05 -1.44
C THR A 46 7.35 5.00 -0.91
N ILE A 47 7.46 4.87 0.41
CA ILE A 47 8.36 3.89 1.03
C ILE A 47 7.91 2.45 0.72
N LEU A 48 6.62 2.18 0.81
CA LEU A 48 6.09 0.85 0.55
C LEU A 48 6.21 0.45 -0.93
N GLU A 49 6.14 1.42 -1.85
CA GLU A 49 6.39 1.18 -3.27
C GLU A 49 7.88 0.84 -3.52
N GLU A 50 8.80 1.57 -2.90
CA GLU A 50 10.25 1.28 -2.95
C GLU A 50 10.58 -0.11 -2.40
N LEU A 51 9.89 -0.55 -1.35
CA LEU A 51 10.05 -1.89 -0.78
C LEU A 51 9.38 -3.00 -1.59
N GLY A 52 8.63 -2.65 -2.64
CA GLY A 52 7.95 -3.63 -3.49
C GLY A 52 6.67 -4.22 -2.89
N ILE A 53 6.16 -3.63 -1.81
CA ILE A 53 4.92 -4.08 -1.17
C ILE A 53 3.69 -3.50 -1.88
N VAL A 54 3.77 -2.24 -2.27
CA VAL A 54 2.71 -1.55 -3.01
C VAL A 54 3.11 -1.44 -4.48
N ASP A 55 2.20 -1.80 -5.39
CA ASP A 55 2.46 -1.78 -6.83
C ASP A 55 2.24 -0.40 -7.45
N ALA A 56 1.31 0.36 -6.91
CA ALA A 56 0.97 1.68 -7.46
C ALA A 56 0.46 2.62 -6.38
N THR A 57 0.74 3.91 -6.59
CA THR A 57 0.18 5.00 -5.79
C THR A 57 -0.80 5.77 -6.65
N ILE A 58 -2.05 5.89 -6.20
CA ILE A 58 -3.10 6.64 -6.91
C ILE A 58 -3.03 8.09 -6.43
N PRO A 59 -2.78 9.06 -7.33
CA PRO A 59 -2.69 10.48 -6.95
C PRO A 59 -4.00 10.98 -6.36
N GLU A 60 -3.90 11.75 -5.28
CA GLU A 60 -5.05 12.41 -4.67
C GLU A 60 -5.19 13.85 -5.19
N PRO A 61 -6.41 14.41 -5.19
CA PRO A 61 -6.62 15.82 -5.48
C PRO A 61 -5.86 16.71 -4.52
N LEU A 62 -5.58 17.94 -4.93
CA LEU A 62 -4.93 18.91 -4.06
C LEU A 62 -5.70 19.08 -2.75
N GLY A 63 -5.03 18.87 -1.64
CA GLY A 63 -5.62 18.92 -0.31
C GLY A 63 -6.19 17.59 0.20
N GLY A 64 -6.14 16.52 -0.60
CA GLY A 64 -6.57 15.17 -0.21
C GLY A 64 -7.83 14.68 -0.93
N ALA A 65 -8.10 13.38 -0.80
CA ALA A 65 -9.24 12.72 -1.45
C ALA A 65 -10.58 13.35 -1.12
N HIS A 66 -10.76 13.83 0.11
CA HIS A 66 -12.00 14.44 0.59
C HIS A 66 -12.26 15.85 0.03
N ARG A 67 -11.26 16.49 -0.56
CA ARG A 67 -11.39 17.84 -1.15
C ARG A 67 -12.07 17.83 -2.50
N ASN A 68 -11.97 16.75 -3.25
CA ASN A 68 -12.66 16.58 -4.52
C ASN A 68 -13.01 15.09 -4.69
N ILE A 69 -14.11 14.70 -4.13
CA ILE A 69 -14.55 13.29 -4.09
C ILE A 69 -14.80 12.77 -5.50
N ASP A 70 -15.39 13.57 -6.39
CA ASP A 70 -15.68 13.14 -7.75
C ASP A 70 -14.41 12.85 -8.55
N LEU A 71 -13.40 13.71 -8.45
CA LEU A 71 -12.11 13.51 -9.11
C LEU A 71 -11.39 12.26 -8.54
N MET A 72 -11.41 12.10 -7.23
CA MET A 72 -10.80 10.92 -6.59
C MET A 72 -11.51 9.63 -7.03
N ALA A 73 -12.84 9.65 -7.07
CA ALA A 73 -13.64 8.51 -7.53
C ALA A 73 -13.32 8.14 -8.99
N GLU A 74 -13.17 9.11 -9.87
CA GLU A 74 -12.78 8.88 -11.26
C GLU A 74 -11.38 8.24 -11.37
N ARG A 75 -10.40 8.76 -10.64
CA ARG A 75 -9.03 8.22 -10.62
C ARG A 75 -9.00 6.79 -10.10
N LEU A 76 -9.71 6.54 -9.02
CA LEU A 76 -9.80 5.20 -8.44
C LEU A 76 -10.49 4.24 -9.39
N LYS A 77 -11.60 4.62 -9.97
CA LYS A 77 -12.34 3.81 -10.96
C LYS A 77 -11.46 3.45 -12.14
N LYS A 78 -10.77 4.43 -12.72
CA LYS A 78 -9.87 4.21 -13.85
C LYS A 78 -8.79 3.20 -13.51
N HIS A 79 -8.13 3.36 -12.37
CA HIS A 79 -7.09 2.45 -11.90
C HIS A 79 -7.62 1.03 -11.71
N LEU A 80 -8.75 0.89 -11.04
CA LEU A 80 -9.37 -0.42 -10.80
C LEU A 80 -9.75 -1.12 -12.09
N LEU A 81 -10.33 -0.41 -13.06
CA LEU A 81 -10.73 -1.00 -14.35
C LEU A 81 -9.51 -1.41 -15.18
N GLU A 82 -8.45 -0.60 -15.22
CA GLU A 82 -7.22 -0.93 -15.91
C GLU A 82 -6.55 -2.18 -15.31
N GLN A 83 -6.44 -2.25 -13.99
CA GLN A 83 -5.82 -3.39 -13.31
C GLN A 83 -6.66 -4.66 -13.42
N LEU A 84 -7.97 -4.54 -13.30
CA LEU A 84 -8.87 -5.68 -13.49
C LEU A 84 -8.76 -6.25 -14.91
N GLY A 85 -8.70 -5.38 -15.92
CA GLY A 85 -8.49 -5.80 -17.31
C GLY A 85 -7.17 -6.54 -17.51
N ASP A 86 -6.08 -6.05 -16.94
CA ASP A 86 -4.77 -6.68 -17.00
C ASP A 86 -4.77 -8.06 -16.32
N LEU A 87 -5.37 -8.16 -15.13
CA LEU A 87 -5.45 -9.42 -14.39
C LEU A 87 -6.32 -10.45 -15.10
N GLN A 88 -7.43 -10.03 -15.71
CA GLN A 88 -8.31 -10.91 -16.46
C GLN A 88 -7.67 -11.44 -17.76
N SER A 89 -6.71 -10.72 -18.32
CA SER A 89 -5.98 -11.15 -19.52
C SER A 89 -4.92 -12.21 -19.25
N GLN A 90 -4.58 -12.46 -17.99
CA GLN A 90 -3.57 -13.43 -17.59
C GLN A 90 -4.19 -14.81 -17.34
N GLU A 91 -3.42 -15.86 -17.61
CA GLU A 91 -3.83 -17.20 -17.23
C GLU A 91 -3.79 -17.40 -15.73
N LEU A 92 -4.74 -18.18 -15.20
CA LEU A 92 -4.89 -18.39 -13.76
C LEU A 92 -3.62 -18.97 -13.13
N ASP A 93 -2.99 -19.94 -13.76
CA ASP A 93 -1.79 -20.59 -13.23
C ASP A 93 -0.62 -19.61 -13.15
N GLU A 94 -0.43 -18.77 -14.16
CA GLU A 94 0.58 -17.72 -14.16
C GLU A 94 0.30 -16.68 -13.07
N LEU A 95 -0.95 -16.31 -12.87
CA LEU A 95 -1.37 -15.36 -11.86
C LEU A 95 -1.04 -15.87 -10.45
N LEU A 96 -1.34 -17.14 -10.18
CA LEU A 96 -1.05 -17.79 -8.90
C LEU A 96 0.46 -17.90 -8.65
N GLU A 97 1.24 -18.22 -9.67
CA GLU A 97 2.71 -18.29 -9.57
C GLU A 97 3.31 -16.94 -9.24
N ARG A 98 2.88 -15.88 -9.91
CA ARG A 98 3.33 -14.51 -9.65
C ARG A 98 2.99 -14.07 -8.23
N ARG A 99 1.79 -14.40 -7.76
CA ARG A 99 1.38 -14.11 -6.39
C ARG A 99 2.29 -14.78 -5.37
N TYR A 100 2.59 -16.05 -5.59
CA TYR A 100 3.50 -16.79 -4.73
C TYR A 100 4.91 -16.19 -4.74
N GLU A 101 5.47 -15.93 -5.90
CA GLU A 101 6.79 -15.30 -6.04
C GLU A 101 6.86 -13.95 -5.36
N ARG A 102 5.82 -13.14 -5.50
CA ARG A 102 5.72 -11.85 -4.85
C ARG A 102 5.78 -11.95 -3.33
N LEU A 103 4.98 -12.85 -2.75
CA LEU A 103 4.97 -13.06 -1.29
C LEU A 103 6.31 -13.58 -0.78
N MET A 104 6.97 -14.45 -1.54
CA MET A 104 8.28 -14.98 -1.20
C MET A 104 9.42 -13.96 -1.38
N SER A 105 9.21 -12.90 -2.16
CA SER A 105 10.23 -11.87 -2.41
C SER A 105 10.35 -10.84 -1.28
N TYR A 106 9.37 -10.75 -0.40
CA TYR A 106 9.38 -9.76 0.67
C TYR A 106 10.55 -10.00 1.63
N GLY A 107 11.24 -8.91 1.97
CA GLY A 107 12.40 -8.97 2.83
C GLY A 107 13.73 -9.32 2.15
N ASN A 108 13.73 -9.56 0.85
CA ASN A 108 14.91 -9.86 0.06
C ASN A 108 15.42 -8.61 -0.72
N ALA A 109 15.42 -7.50 -0.05
CA ALA A 109 15.86 -6.24 -0.67
C ALA A 109 17.36 -6.16 -0.79
#